data_05113db795c12075b3f981363d97ab70
#
_entry.id   05113db795c12075b3f981363d97ab70
#
_cell.length_a   1.000
_cell.length_b   1.000
_cell.length_c   1.000
_cell.angle_alpha   90.00
_cell.angle_beta   90.00
_cell.angle_gamma   90.00
#
_symmetry.space_group_name_H-M   'P 1'
#
loop_
_entity.id
_entity.type
_entity.pdbx_description
1 polymer ?
#
loop_
_entity_poly.entity_id
_entity_poly.type
_entity_poly.pdbx_seq_one_letter_code
_entity_poly.pdbx_strand_id
1 'polypeptide(L)'
;NKVLIAPYEAKQIYMVQYSNRGEKFNPEVEPIRSLYNEYFGGGMNSIVFQEMRESRGLAYSAWAGIVTGGKVIYPYTVQTQIATQNDKMMDAIKTFNDIINNMPESEAAFKLAKEGIISRLRTDRIIKDNILWSYIYAQDMGMNVDKRIKQYNDVQKMTLQDVIDFQKKWMKDRTYTYCILGDKKELDMEALKTIAPIEELTQEEIFGY
;
A
#
# COMPACT_ATOMS: atom_id res chain seq x y z
N ASN A 1 6.60 -12.84 -10.84
CA ASN A 1 6.14 -12.99 -9.45
C ASN A 1 7.01 -14.02 -8.70
N LYS A 2 7.03 -13.91 -7.37
CA LYS A 2 7.69 -14.82 -6.44
C LYS A 2 6.81 -15.00 -5.21
N VAL A 3 6.77 -16.20 -4.63
CA VAL A 3 6.07 -16.46 -3.35
C VAL A 3 7.10 -16.87 -2.31
N LEU A 4 7.15 -16.13 -1.21
CA LEU A 4 7.96 -16.42 -0.02
C LEU A 4 7.02 -16.85 1.11
N ILE A 5 7.31 -17.96 1.76
CA ILE A 5 6.51 -18.45 2.90
C ILE A 5 7.42 -18.56 4.12
N ALA A 6 7.03 -17.87 5.19
CA ALA A 6 7.58 -18.06 6.51
C ALA A 6 6.56 -18.83 7.37
N PRO A 7 6.89 -20.03 7.88
CA PRO A 7 5.98 -20.84 8.66
C PRO A 7 5.67 -20.16 10.01
N TYR A 8 4.39 -20.07 10.34
CA TYR A 8 3.91 -19.52 11.59
C TYR A 8 2.59 -20.17 11.98
N GLU A 9 2.55 -20.85 13.09
CA GLU A 9 1.33 -21.53 13.58
C GLU A 9 0.30 -20.49 14.05
N ALA A 10 -0.62 -20.11 13.18
CA ALA A 10 -1.72 -19.20 13.49
C ALA A 10 -2.96 -19.53 12.67
N LYS A 11 -4.13 -19.18 13.23
CA LYS A 11 -5.44 -19.35 12.55
C LYS A 11 -5.65 -18.36 11.40
N GLN A 12 -4.81 -17.35 11.30
CA GLN A 12 -4.86 -16.34 10.26
C GLN A 12 -3.51 -16.29 9.56
N ILE A 13 -3.54 -15.99 8.28
CA ILE A 13 -2.36 -15.61 7.53
C ILE A 13 -2.19 -14.09 7.54
N TYR A 14 -0.93 -13.68 7.49
CA TYR A 14 -0.54 -12.32 7.15
C TYR A 14 0.18 -12.36 5.82
N MET A 15 -0.28 -11.58 4.86
CA MET A 15 0.36 -11.49 3.56
C MET A 15 0.70 -10.05 3.21
N VAL A 16 1.90 -9.86 2.71
CA VAL A 16 2.36 -8.62 2.09
C VAL A 16 2.70 -8.92 0.63
N GLN A 17 2.12 -8.16 -0.30
CA GLN A 17 2.63 -8.10 -1.66
C GLN A 17 3.58 -6.90 -1.75
N TYR A 18 4.77 -7.14 -2.26
CA TYR A 18 5.80 -6.12 -2.42
C TYR A 18 6.21 -6.01 -3.88
N SER A 19 6.31 -4.79 -4.38
CA SER A 19 6.80 -4.52 -5.73
C SER A 19 7.69 -3.27 -5.75
N ASN A 20 8.82 -3.38 -6.44
CA ASN A 20 9.78 -2.30 -6.62
C ASN A 20 10.23 -2.29 -8.09
N ARG A 21 10.00 -1.18 -8.78
CA ARG A 21 10.45 -0.95 -10.17
C ARG A 21 11.65 0.01 -10.24
N GLY A 22 12.20 0.42 -9.10
CA GLY A 22 13.30 1.38 -9.04
C GLY A 22 12.87 2.85 -9.29
N GLU A 23 11.57 3.14 -9.21
CA GLU A 23 11.08 4.53 -9.37
C GLU A 23 11.65 5.41 -8.26
N LYS A 24 12.47 6.39 -8.65
CA LYS A 24 13.12 7.31 -7.71
C LYS A 24 12.11 8.28 -7.11
N PHE A 25 12.41 8.72 -5.89
CA PHE A 25 11.62 9.77 -5.25
C PHE A 25 11.55 11.03 -6.11
N ASN A 26 10.35 11.58 -6.22
CA ASN A 26 10.07 12.84 -6.90
C ASN A 26 9.03 13.65 -6.12
N PRO A 27 9.38 14.81 -5.56
CA PRO A 27 8.46 15.65 -4.80
C PRO A 27 7.22 16.10 -5.59
N GLU A 28 7.29 16.14 -6.93
CA GLU A 28 6.14 16.45 -7.77
C GLU A 28 5.07 15.35 -7.76
N VAL A 29 5.44 14.13 -7.45
CA VAL A 29 4.53 12.98 -7.37
C VAL A 29 3.85 12.88 -6.00
N GLU A 30 4.40 13.50 -4.96
CA GLU A 30 3.91 13.34 -3.59
C GLU A 30 2.43 13.75 -3.38
N PRO A 31 1.93 14.85 -3.95
CA PRO A 31 0.52 15.21 -3.80
C PRO A 31 -0.44 14.15 -4.35
N ILE A 32 -0.21 13.69 -5.58
CA ILE A 32 -1.08 12.66 -6.20
C ILE A 32 -0.90 11.30 -5.53
N ARG A 33 0.32 10.93 -5.13
CA ARG A 33 0.59 9.70 -4.39
C ARG A 33 -0.18 9.69 -3.04
N SER A 34 -0.18 10.81 -2.34
CA SER A 34 -0.90 10.93 -1.08
C SER A 34 -2.41 10.79 -1.26
N LEU A 35 -2.98 11.46 -2.27
CA LEU A 35 -4.39 11.35 -2.60
C LEU A 35 -4.77 9.95 -3.05
N TYR A 36 -3.93 9.34 -3.90
CA TYR A 36 -4.10 7.96 -4.33
C TYR A 36 -4.10 6.98 -3.14
N ASN A 37 -3.12 7.08 -2.25
CA ASN A 37 -3.04 6.20 -1.08
C ASN A 37 -4.28 6.34 -0.18
N GLU A 38 -4.78 7.55 0.06
CA GLU A 38 -6.00 7.78 0.85
C GLU A 38 -7.23 7.18 0.17
N TYR A 39 -7.37 7.39 -1.14
CA TYR A 39 -8.46 6.88 -1.95
C TYR A 39 -8.45 5.36 -2.06
N PHE A 40 -7.29 4.78 -2.39
CA PHE A 40 -7.16 3.37 -2.75
C PHE A 40 -7.10 2.46 -1.53
N GLY A 41 -6.24 2.74 -0.55
CA GLY A 41 -5.98 1.78 0.53
C GLY A 41 -5.81 2.35 1.94
N GLY A 42 -5.98 3.65 2.13
CA GLY A 42 -5.55 4.36 3.34
C GLY A 42 -6.57 4.50 4.46
N GLY A 43 -7.78 3.98 4.35
CA GLY A 43 -8.78 4.18 5.40
C GLY A 43 -10.05 3.38 5.18
N MET A 44 -11.02 3.51 6.09
CA MET A 44 -12.29 2.77 6.04
C MET A 44 -13.14 3.08 4.80
N ASN A 45 -12.96 4.24 4.19
CA ASN A 45 -13.66 4.63 2.96
C ASN A 45 -12.86 4.32 1.69
N SER A 46 -11.66 3.71 1.82
CA SER A 46 -10.83 3.36 0.69
C SER A 46 -11.39 2.20 -0.12
N ILE A 47 -11.05 2.15 -1.41
CA ILE A 47 -11.49 1.09 -2.31
C ILE A 47 -11.11 -0.30 -1.78
N VAL A 48 -9.86 -0.48 -1.32
CA VAL A 48 -9.39 -1.76 -0.77
C VAL A 48 -10.19 -2.19 0.45
N PHE A 49 -10.45 -1.28 1.38
CA PHE A 49 -11.21 -1.62 2.58
C PHE A 49 -12.66 -2.01 2.24
N GLN A 50 -13.31 -1.23 1.39
CA GLN A 50 -14.69 -1.50 0.99
C GLN A 50 -14.83 -2.82 0.23
N GLU A 51 -13.93 -3.11 -0.69
CA GLU A 51 -13.99 -4.34 -1.49
C GLU A 51 -13.56 -5.59 -0.71
N MET A 52 -12.49 -5.50 0.09
CA MET A 52 -11.92 -6.66 0.77
C MET A 52 -12.65 -7.02 2.05
N ARG A 53 -13.06 -6.02 2.82
CA ARG A 53 -13.68 -6.22 4.13
C ARG A 53 -15.20 -6.13 4.09
N GLU A 54 -15.72 -4.98 3.66
CA GLU A 54 -17.16 -4.68 3.79
C GLU A 54 -18.00 -5.48 2.79
N SER A 55 -17.60 -5.52 1.52
CA SER A 55 -18.40 -6.17 0.47
C SER A 55 -18.26 -7.70 0.47
N ARG A 56 -17.07 -8.22 0.75
CA ARG A 56 -16.75 -9.64 0.54
C ARG A 56 -16.34 -10.39 1.80
N GLY A 57 -16.07 -9.70 2.89
CA GLY A 57 -15.64 -10.30 4.15
C GLY A 57 -14.39 -11.18 4.03
N LEU A 58 -13.49 -10.85 3.11
CA LEU A 58 -12.29 -11.62 2.80
C LEU A 58 -11.14 -11.35 3.77
N ALA A 59 -11.08 -10.17 4.37
CA ALA A 59 -9.99 -9.80 5.25
C ALA A 59 -10.47 -9.02 6.47
N TYR A 60 -9.90 -9.31 7.64
CA TYR A 60 -10.11 -8.49 8.84
C TYR A 60 -9.44 -7.12 8.70
N SER A 61 -8.24 -7.12 8.13
CA SER A 61 -7.46 -5.92 7.82
C SER A 61 -6.91 -6.01 6.41
N ALA A 62 -7.10 -4.96 5.63
CA ALA A 62 -6.54 -4.81 4.29
C ALA A 62 -6.06 -3.38 4.09
N TRP A 63 -4.88 -3.25 3.50
CA TRP A 63 -4.26 -1.97 3.20
C TRP A 63 -3.44 -2.08 1.91
N ALA A 64 -3.33 -0.98 1.17
CA ALA A 64 -2.46 -0.87 0.01
C ALA A 64 -1.94 0.56 -0.15
N GLY A 65 -0.74 0.69 -0.68
CA GLY A 65 -0.21 2.03 -0.96
C GLY A 65 1.17 2.01 -1.62
N ILE A 66 1.55 3.19 -2.06
CA ILE A 66 2.89 3.47 -2.57
C ILE A 66 3.67 4.15 -1.46
N VAL A 67 4.74 3.51 -1.02
CA VAL A 67 5.54 3.89 0.15
C VAL A 67 6.87 4.48 -0.28
N THR A 68 7.33 5.50 0.43
CA THR A 68 8.67 6.07 0.28
C THR A 68 9.63 5.45 1.30
N GLY A 69 10.89 5.30 0.94
CA GLY A 69 11.92 4.74 1.84
C GLY A 69 12.47 5.71 2.89
N GLY A 70 11.91 6.92 3.03
CA GLY A 70 12.35 7.92 4.01
C GLY A 70 13.61 8.72 3.65
N LYS A 71 14.29 8.35 2.57
CA LYS A 71 15.42 9.10 1.97
C LYS A 71 15.29 9.13 0.46
N VAL A 72 15.78 10.22 -0.15
CA VAL A 72 15.69 10.42 -1.60
C VAL A 72 16.36 9.33 -2.43
N ILE A 73 17.35 8.64 -1.86
CA ILE A 73 18.07 7.54 -2.53
C ILE A 73 17.26 6.26 -2.63
N TYR A 74 16.25 6.09 -1.79
CA TYR A 74 15.41 4.89 -1.81
C TYR A 74 14.27 5.06 -2.82
N PRO A 75 13.99 4.03 -3.63
CA PRO A 75 12.89 4.07 -4.58
C PRO A 75 11.53 4.00 -3.87
N TYR A 76 10.49 4.37 -4.60
CA TYR A 76 9.12 4.03 -4.21
C TYR A 76 8.91 2.52 -4.25
N THR A 77 8.14 2.03 -3.32
CA THR A 77 7.68 0.64 -3.30
C THR A 77 6.16 0.60 -3.25
N VAL A 78 5.57 -0.35 -3.96
CA VAL A 78 4.15 -0.67 -3.81
C VAL A 78 4.04 -1.80 -2.80
N GLN A 79 3.23 -1.60 -1.80
CA GLN A 79 2.98 -2.58 -0.75
C GLN A 79 1.48 -2.75 -0.56
N THR A 80 1.06 -4.00 -0.40
CA THR A 80 -0.27 -4.34 0.06
C THR A 80 -0.15 -5.23 1.28
N GLN A 81 -1.12 -5.17 2.18
CA GLN A 81 -1.16 -6.02 3.35
C GLN A 81 -2.57 -6.53 3.57
N ILE A 82 -2.69 -7.81 3.85
CA ILE A 82 -3.94 -8.43 4.30
C ILE A 82 -3.68 -9.36 5.48
N ALA A 83 -4.66 -9.39 6.39
CA ALA A 83 -4.82 -10.43 7.40
C ALA A 83 -6.15 -11.15 7.11
N THR A 84 -6.10 -12.44 6.83
CA THR A 84 -7.27 -13.24 6.45
C THR A 84 -7.21 -14.65 7.04
N GLN A 85 -8.30 -15.39 6.95
CA GLN A 85 -8.35 -16.81 7.32
C GLN A 85 -7.63 -17.64 6.25
N ASN A 86 -7.09 -18.79 6.67
CA ASN A 86 -6.32 -19.67 5.79
C ASN A 86 -7.14 -20.11 4.56
N ASP A 87 -8.39 -20.48 4.76
CA ASP A 87 -9.32 -20.93 3.71
C ASP A 87 -9.74 -19.82 2.73
N LYS A 88 -9.61 -18.54 3.11
CA LYS A 88 -9.94 -17.39 2.27
C LYS A 88 -8.75 -16.78 1.55
N MET A 89 -7.54 -17.27 1.80
CA MET A 89 -6.31 -16.67 1.30
C MET A 89 -6.31 -16.50 -0.22
N MET A 90 -6.65 -17.57 -0.96
CA MET A 90 -6.60 -17.52 -2.43
C MET A 90 -7.65 -16.58 -3.02
N ASP A 91 -8.84 -16.51 -2.43
CA ASP A 91 -9.87 -15.57 -2.87
C ASP A 91 -9.47 -14.12 -2.54
N ALA A 92 -8.82 -13.91 -1.38
CA ALA A 92 -8.29 -12.61 -1.02
C ALA A 92 -7.17 -12.16 -1.99
N ILE A 93 -6.24 -13.05 -2.37
CA ILE A 93 -5.18 -12.75 -3.35
C ILE A 93 -5.78 -12.40 -4.71
N LYS A 94 -6.69 -13.23 -5.23
CA LYS A 94 -7.35 -13.00 -6.53
C LYS A 94 -8.09 -11.67 -6.56
N THR A 95 -8.89 -11.42 -5.53
CA THR A 95 -9.65 -10.17 -5.40
C THR A 95 -8.72 -8.97 -5.31
N PHE A 96 -7.65 -9.06 -4.54
CA PHE A 96 -6.69 -7.96 -4.41
C PHE A 96 -6.01 -7.65 -5.74
N ASN A 97 -5.57 -8.68 -6.45
CA ASN A 97 -4.97 -8.53 -7.78
C ASN A 97 -5.95 -7.95 -8.80
N ASP A 98 -7.22 -8.32 -8.73
CA ASP A 98 -8.28 -7.74 -9.57
C ASP A 98 -8.49 -6.25 -9.26
N ILE A 99 -8.61 -5.87 -8.00
CA ILE A 99 -8.76 -4.46 -7.59
C ILE A 99 -7.54 -3.62 -8.00
N ILE A 100 -6.33 -4.19 -7.92
CA ILE A 100 -5.11 -3.51 -8.36
C ILE A 100 -5.11 -3.27 -9.87
N ASN A 101 -5.55 -4.23 -10.66
CA ASN A 101 -5.52 -4.12 -12.12
C ASN A 101 -6.77 -3.44 -12.70
N ASN A 102 -7.92 -3.59 -12.04
CA ASN A 102 -9.22 -3.09 -12.45
C ASN A 102 -9.86 -2.28 -11.30
N MET A 103 -9.18 -1.21 -10.87
CA MET A 103 -9.62 -0.40 -9.73
C MET A 103 -11.04 0.11 -9.92
N PRO A 104 -11.97 -0.18 -8.98
CA PRO A 104 -13.30 0.43 -8.99
C PRO A 104 -13.23 1.95 -8.89
N GLU A 105 -14.04 2.62 -9.68
CA GLU A 105 -14.13 4.08 -9.69
C GLU A 105 -15.29 4.53 -8.80
N SER A 106 -15.03 5.46 -7.87
CA SER A 106 -16.02 5.99 -6.93
C SER A 106 -15.80 7.47 -6.67
N GLU A 107 -16.66 8.30 -7.23
CA GLU A 107 -16.69 9.74 -6.94
C GLU A 107 -16.90 10.04 -5.46
N ALA A 108 -17.70 9.25 -4.77
CA ALA A 108 -17.96 9.42 -3.35
C ALA A 108 -16.70 9.15 -2.52
N ALA A 109 -15.99 8.05 -2.77
CA ALA A 109 -14.74 7.72 -2.10
C ALA A 109 -13.65 8.75 -2.42
N PHE A 110 -13.57 9.22 -3.67
CA PHE A 110 -12.64 10.27 -4.08
C PHE A 110 -12.87 11.58 -3.32
N LYS A 111 -14.12 12.02 -3.23
CA LYS A 111 -14.48 13.24 -2.49
C LYS A 111 -14.09 13.12 -1.03
N LEU A 112 -14.40 11.99 -0.38
CA LEU A 112 -14.05 11.75 1.01
C LEU A 112 -12.53 11.75 1.23
N ALA A 113 -11.76 11.08 0.37
CA ALA A 113 -10.31 11.04 0.44
C ALA A 113 -9.71 12.45 0.30
N LYS A 114 -10.15 13.21 -0.69
CA LYS A 114 -9.70 14.57 -0.94
C LYS A 114 -10.01 15.52 0.22
N GLU A 115 -11.26 15.52 0.69
CA GLU A 115 -11.69 16.32 1.84
C GLU A 115 -10.95 15.92 3.11
N GLY A 116 -10.71 14.64 3.35
CA GLY A 116 -9.95 14.12 4.48
C GLY A 116 -8.52 14.65 4.52
N ILE A 117 -7.81 14.62 3.38
CA ILE A 117 -6.45 15.19 3.29
C ILE A 117 -6.47 16.69 3.54
N ILE A 118 -7.35 17.42 2.89
CA ILE A 118 -7.42 18.89 3.04
C ILE A 118 -7.74 19.28 4.49
N SER A 119 -8.70 18.59 5.11
CA SER A 119 -9.06 18.82 6.51
C SER A 119 -7.88 18.56 7.44
N ARG A 120 -7.20 17.42 7.28
CA ARG A 120 -6.01 17.08 8.06
C ARG A 120 -4.91 18.13 7.91
N LEU A 121 -4.59 18.55 6.69
CA LEU A 121 -3.57 19.58 6.44
C LEU A 121 -3.93 20.95 7.04
N ARG A 122 -5.22 21.28 7.21
CA ARG A 122 -5.69 22.52 7.86
C ARG A 122 -5.59 22.46 9.37
N THR A 123 -5.76 21.28 9.95
CA THR A 123 -5.86 21.11 11.41
C THR A 123 -4.56 20.69 12.06
N ASP A 124 -3.74 19.90 11.35
CA ASP A 124 -2.47 19.41 11.89
C ASP A 124 -1.49 20.56 12.18
N ARG A 125 -0.88 20.47 13.34
CA ARG A 125 0.18 21.41 13.75
C ARG A 125 1.47 20.64 14.01
N ILE A 126 2.55 21.12 13.42
CA ILE A 126 3.89 20.66 13.80
C ILE A 126 4.33 21.49 15.00
N ILE A 127 4.53 20.85 16.14
CA ILE A 127 4.92 21.49 17.38
C ILE A 127 6.10 20.75 18.02
N LYS A 128 6.81 21.46 18.90
CA LYS A 128 7.91 20.92 19.72
C LYS A 128 9.02 20.28 18.85
N ASP A 129 9.49 19.12 19.28
CA ASP A 129 10.53 18.32 18.61
C ASP A 129 10.14 17.87 17.20
N ASN A 130 8.85 17.73 16.91
CA ASN A 130 8.37 17.42 15.56
C ASN A 130 8.76 18.48 14.52
N ILE A 131 9.06 19.70 14.92
CA ILE A 131 9.59 20.75 14.03
C ILE A 131 10.95 20.31 13.49
N LEU A 132 11.83 19.83 14.38
CA LEU A 132 13.16 19.35 14.03
C LEU A 132 13.08 18.10 13.13
N TRP A 133 12.26 17.11 13.51
CA TRP A 133 12.09 15.90 12.72
C TRP A 133 11.50 16.15 11.35
N SER A 134 10.56 17.10 11.22
CA SER A 134 10.02 17.50 9.93
C SER A 134 11.06 18.16 9.03
N TYR A 135 11.94 18.95 9.62
CA TYR A 135 13.07 19.57 8.92
C TYR A 135 14.08 18.51 8.44
N ILE A 136 14.50 17.60 9.33
CA ILE A 136 15.41 16.49 9.00
C ILE A 136 14.82 15.62 7.88
N TYR A 137 13.54 15.27 7.99
CA TYR A 137 12.85 14.52 6.94
C TYR A 137 12.87 15.26 5.59
N ALA A 138 12.62 16.56 5.58
CA ALA A 138 12.68 17.34 4.35
C ALA A 138 14.08 17.30 3.73
N GLN A 139 15.14 17.43 4.55
CA GLN A 139 16.53 17.33 4.08
C GLN A 139 16.85 15.93 3.52
N ASP A 140 16.47 14.87 4.21
CA ASP A 140 16.65 13.48 3.78
C ASP A 140 15.94 13.17 2.46
N MET A 141 14.82 13.84 2.21
CA MET A 141 14.05 13.74 0.97
C MET A 141 14.50 14.75 -0.11
N GLY A 142 15.60 15.49 0.12
CA GLY A 142 16.11 16.48 -0.84
C GLY A 142 15.17 17.67 -1.06
N MET A 143 14.31 17.98 -0.10
CA MET A 143 13.39 19.11 -0.15
C MET A 143 13.90 20.26 0.73
N ASN A 144 13.71 21.49 0.27
CA ASN A 144 14.05 22.70 1.01
C ASN A 144 12.83 23.44 1.59
N VAL A 145 11.65 22.84 1.43
CA VAL A 145 10.37 23.36 1.93
C VAL A 145 9.52 22.23 2.52
N ASP A 146 8.57 22.59 3.35
CA ASP A 146 7.58 21.65 3.88
C ASP A 146 6.69 21.12 2.74
N LYS A 147 6.68 19.79 2.55
CA LYS A 147 5.88 19.10 1.51
C LYS A 147 4.39 19.41 1.58
N ARG A 148 3.87 19.76 2.77
CA ARG A 148 2.44 20.03 2.99
C ARG A 148 1.95 21.26 2.22
N ILE A 149 2.81 22.24 1.94
CA ILE A 149 2.45 23.43 1.14
C ILE A 149 2.02 22.98 -0.26
N LYS A 150 2.87 22.18 -0.92
CA LYS A 150 2.59 21.66 -2.25
C LYS A 150 1.39 20.72 -2.23
N GLN A 151 1.34 19.81 -1.27
CA GLN A 151 0.24 18.86 -1.13
C GLN A 151 -1.12 19.57 -0.97
N TYR A 152 -1.19 20.60 -0.13
CA TYR A 152 -2.42 21.38 0.06
C TYR A 152 -2.88 22.09 -1.21
N ASN A 153 -1.96 22.73 -1.93
CA ASN A 153 -2.28 23.50 -3.14
C ASN A 153 -2.68 22.60 -4.32
N ASP A 154 -2.02 21.47 -4.48
CA ASP A 154 -2.21 20.59 -5.63
C ASP A 154 -3.41 19.67 -5.45
N VAL A 155 -3.60 19.06 -4.26
CA VAL A 155 -4.73 18.16 -4.01
C VAL A 155 -6.08 18.86 -4.24
N GLN A 156 -6.19 20.14 -3.93
CA GLN A 156 -7.42 20.91 -4.18
C GLN A 156 -7.83 20.96 -5.65
N LYS A 157 -6.89 20.85 -6.57
CA LYS A 157 -7.13 20.93 -8.03
C LYS A 157 -7.32 19.57 -8.68
N MET A 158 -6.92 18.49 -7.99
CA MET A 158 -6.96 17.13 -8.54
C MET A 158 -8.39 16.62 -8.70
N THR A 159 -8.57 15.80 -9.71
CA THR A 159 -9.81 15.13 -10.10
C THR A 159 -9.71 13.63 -9.90
N LEU A 160 -10.81 12.90 -9.96
CA LEU A 160 -10.81 11.44 -9.98
C LEU A 160 -10.01 10.89 -11.17
N GLN A 161 -10.05 11.57 -12.32
CA GLN A 161 -9.28 11.15 -13.49
C GLN A 161 -7.78 11.15 -13.24
N ASP A 162 -7.25 12.13 -12.49
CA ASP A 162 -5.83 12.13 -12.11
C ASP A 162 -5.44 10.91 -11.28
N VAL A 163 -6.34 10.47 -10.38
CA VAL A 163 -6.16 9.25 -9.56
C VAL A 163 -6.20 7.98 -10.42
N ILE A 164 -7.14 7.92 -11.38
CA ILE A 164 -7.26 6.80 -12.34
C ILE A 164 -6.00 6.69 -13.22
N ASP A 165 -5.52 7.81 -13.73
CA ASP A 165 -4.32 7.82 -14.58
C ASP A 165 -3.06 7.47 -13.77
N PHE A 166 -3.01 7.91 -12.51
CA PHE A 166 -1.97 7.53 -11.57
C PHE A 166 -1.98 6.01 -11.29
N GLN A 167 -3.17 5.42 -11.05
CA GLN A 167 -3.36 3.98 -10.89
C GLN A 167 -2.80 3.20 -12.09
N LYS A 168 -3.21 3.58 -13.31
CA LYS A 168 -2.76 2.91 -14.54
C LYS A 168 -1.24 2.95 -14.69
N LYS A 169 -0.61 4.06 -14.36
CA LYS A 169 0.84 4.24 -14.49
C LYS A 169 1.62 3.51 -13.40
N TRP A 170 1.14 3.54 -12.17
CA TRP A 170 1.91 3.14 -10.99
C TRP A 170 1.57 1.74 -10.47
N MET A 171 0.33 1.31 -10.59
CA MET A 171 -0.12 0.07 -9.94
C MET A 171 -0.33 -1.08 -10.93
N LYS A 172 -0.82 -0.76 -12.12
CA LYS A 172 -1.20 -1.78 -13.10
C LYS A 172 0.02 -2.55 -13.62
N ASP A 173 -0.20 -3.84 -13.91
CA ASP A 173 0.78 -4.74 -14.56
C ASP A 173 2.14 -4.82 -13.82
N ARG A 174 2.11 -4.77 -12.48
CA ARG A 174 3.29 -5.01 -11.66
C ARG A 174 3.54 -6.49 -11.41
N THR A 175 4.81 -6.81 -11.25
CA THR A 175 5.23 -8.09 -10.65
C THR A 175 5.36 -7.91 -9.14
N TYR A 176 4.97 -8.94 -8.40
CA TYR A 176 4.98 -8.90 -6.94
C TYR A 176 5.78 -10.06 -6.35
N THR A 177 6.44 -9.78 -5.23
CA THR A 177 6.85 -10.78 -4.26
C THR A 177 5.73 -10.88 -3.21
N TYR A 178 5.16 -12.06 -3.08
CA TYR A 178 4.14 -12.38 -2.08
C TYR A 178 4.85 -12.95 -0.87
N CYS A 179 4.85 -12.23 0.25
CA CYS A 179 5.41 -12.68 1.51
C CYS A 179 4.25 -13.16 2.40
N ILE A 180 4.21 -14.44 2.69
CA ILE A 180 3.13 -15.08 3.44
C ILE A 180 3.66 -15.62 4.75
N LEU A 181 3.05 -15.19 5.85
CA LEU A 181 3.27 -15.73 7.18
C LEU A 181 2.03 -16.52 7.59
N GLY A 182 2.15 -17.83 7.78
CA GLY A 182 1.01 -18.69 8.09
C GLY A 182 1.39 -20.14 8.38
N ASP A 183 0.43 -20.92 8.85
CA ASP A 183 0.61 -22.34 9.10
C ASP A 183 0.60 -23.12 7.77
N LYS A 184 1.76 -23.66 7.40
CA LYS A 184 1.93 -24.42 6.17
C LYS A 184 0.94 -25.57 6.00
N LYS A 185 0.48 -26.18 7.11
CA LYS A 185 -0.49 -27.29 7.08
C LYS A 185 -1.87 -26.85 6.64
N GLU A 186 -2.17 -25.57 6.83
CA GLU A 186 -3.47 -24.96 6.53
C GLU A 186 -3.45 -24.18 5.20
N LEU A 187 -2.27 -24.00 4.57
CA LEU A 187 -2.12 -23.27 3.32
C LEU A 187 -2.38 -24.18 2.11
N ASP A 188 -3.14 -23.70 1.14
CA ASP A 188 -3.26 -24.34 -0.17
C ASP A 188 -1.99 -24.11 -1.01
N MET A 189 -0.98 -24.94 -0.76
CA MET A 189 0.32 -24.85 -1.42
C MET A 189 0.22 -25.05 -2.94
N GLU A 190 -0.70 -25.90 -3.43
CA GLU A 190 -0.88 -26.14 -4.85
C GLU A 190 -1.49 -24.91 -5.55
N ALA A 191 -2.47 -24.28 -4.92
CA ALA A 191 -3.01 -23.03 -5.44
C ALA A 191 -1.95 -21.89 -5.45
N LEU A 192 -1.12 -21.80 -4.42
CA LEU A 192 -0.03 -20.82 -4.36
C LEU A 192 1.01 -21.02 -5.48
N LYS A 193 1.33 -22.25 -5.85
CA LYS A 193 2.24 -22.54 -7.00
C LYS A 193 1.70 -22.00 -8.33
N THR A 194 0.39 -21.81 -8.44
CA THR A 194 -0.20 -21.22 -9.67
C THR A 194 0.12 -19.73 -9.82
N ILE A 195 0.47 -19.05 -8.74
CA ILE A 195 0.83 -17.62 -8.73
C ILE A 195 2.29 -17.47 -9.18
N ALA A 196 3.20 -18.22 -8.54
CA ALA A 196 4.63 -18.19 -8.82
C ALA A 196 5.36 -19.35 -8.08
N PRO A 197 6.65 -19.61 -8.41
CA PRO A 197 7.49 -20.51 -7.63
C PRO A 197 7.51 -20.10 -6.14
N ILE A 198 7.42 -21.12 -5.28
CA ILE A 198 7.43 -20.94 -3.82
C ILE A 198 8.84 -21.16 -3.29
N GLU A 199 9.27 -20.27 -2.41
CA GLU A 199 10.48 -20.39 -1.59
C GLU A 199 10.05 -20.33 -0.13
N GLU A 200 10.40 -21.35 0.63
CA GLU A 200 10.16 -21.39 2.07
C GLU A 200 11.35 -20.80 2.78
N LEU A 201 11.12 -19.90 3.74
CA LEU A 201 12.15 -19.24 4.52
C LEU A 201 12.19 -19.82 5.93
N THR A 202 13.36 -20.14 6.40
CA THR A 202 13.61 -20.52 7.79
C THR A 202 13.77 -19.29 8.68
N GLN A 203 13.67 -19.48 10.00
CA GLN A 203 13.94 -18.39 10.95
C GLN A 203 15.39 -17.89 10.85
N GLU A 204 16.33 -18.81 10.62
CA GLU A 204 17.74 -18.47 10.43
C GLU A 204 17.95 -17.57 9.20
N GLU A 205 17.31 -17.88 8.08
CA GLU A 205 17.38 -17.05 6.86
C GLU A 205 16.74 -15.66 7.04
N ILE A 206 15.69 -15.56 7.86
CA ILE A 206 15.00 -14.29 8.12
C ILE A 206 15.77 -13.42 9.11
N PHE A 207 16.28 -14.00 10.20
CA PHE A 207 16.83 -13.26 11.32
C PHE A 207 18.37 -13.33 11.42
N GLY A 208 19.01 -14.25 10.70
CA GLY A 208 20.46 -14.39 10.67
C GLY A 208 21.05 -15.10 11.90
N TYR A 209 20.24 -15.84 12.67
CA TYR A 209 20.69 -16.64 13.83
C TYR A 209 19.84 -17.87 14.03
#